data_25df0ba943b76a662145477446be0770
#
_entry.id   25df0ba943b76a662145477446be0770
#
_cell.length_a   1.000
_cell.length_b   1.000
_cell.length_c   1.000
_cell.angle_alpha   90.00
_cell.angle_beta   90.00
_cell.angle_gamma   90.00
#
_symmetry.space_group_name_H-M   'P 1'
#
loop_
_entity.id
_entity.type
_entity.pdbx_description
1 polymer ?
#
loop_
_entity_poly.entity_id
_entity_poly.type
_entity_poly.pdbx_seq_one_letter_code
_entity_poly.pdbx_strand_id
1 'polypeptide(L)'
;IHCAKPGLVIGKGGSEIEKLRAQCEKMLSKPVAINIVEVKAPELDAQLVAESIAQQLEKRISFRRAMKMSIGNAMRRGAKGIKIMCSGRLGGAEIARSEQYHEGTIPLQTLRADIDYGFAEANTTYGKVGVKVWLYKGEVLNEVKSRKPRREGGRK
;
A
#
# COMPACT_ATOMS: atom_id res chain seq x y z
N ILE A 1 -5.98 8.30 8.71
CA ILE A 1 -5.23 8.54 7.45
C ILE A 1 -3.86 7.92 7.62
N HIS A 2 -3.50 6.94 6.78
CA HIS A 2 -2.16 6.34 6.72
C HIS A 2 -1.34 7.08 5.67
N CYS A 3 -0.21 7.69 6.06
CA CYS A 3 0.61 8.46 5.15
C CYS A 3 2.11 8.35 5.46
N ALA A 4 2.93 8.50 4.43
CA ALA A 4 4.39 8.46 4.55
C ALA A 4 4.98 9.75 5.14
N LYS A 5 4.28 10.88 5.00
CA LYS A 5 4.74 12.20 5.45
C LYS A 5 3.63 12.93 6.22
N PRO A 6 3.45 12.62 7.51
CA PRO A 6 2.37 13.20 8.32
C PRO A 6 2.45 14.71 8.42
N GLY A 7 3.65 15.30 8.41
CA GLY A 7 3.84 16.73 8.51
C GLY A 7 3.16 17.55 7.42
N LEU A 8 3.02 16.99 6.20
CA LEU A 8 2.32 17.66 5.10
C LEU A 8 0.80 17.71 5.33
N VAL A 9 0.24 16.69 5.95
CA VAL A 9 -1.20 16.60 6.24
C VAL A 9 -1.57 17.45 7.45
N ILE A 10 -0.68 17.50 8.45
CA ILE A 10 -0.87 18.31 9.66
C ILE A 10 -0.75 19.80 9.33
N GLY A 11 0.23 20.16 8.48
CA GLY A 11 0.56 21.55 8.15
C GLY A 11 1.23 22.31 9.30
N LYS A 12 1.55 23.57 9.07
CA LYS A 12 2.17 24.43 10.09
C LYS A 12 1.16 24.68 11.24
N GLY A 13 1.52 24.23 12.45
CA GLY A 13 0.69 24.41 13.65
C GLY A 13 -0.68 23.73 13.60
N GLY A 14 -0.87 22.71 12.73
CA GLY A 14 -2.15 21.99 12.64
C GLY A 14 -3.20 22.64 11.74
N SER A 15 -2.86 23.71 11.03
CA SER A 15 -3.82 24.47 10.23
C SER A 15 -4.50 23.67 9.10
N GLU A 16 -3.77 22.75 8.48
CA GLU A 16 -4.32 21.97 7.35
C GLU A 16 -5.25 20.85 7.83
N ILE A 17 -4.93 20.20 8.96
CA ILE A 17 -5.80 19.16 9.53
C ILE A 17 -7.11 19.73 10.04
N GLU A 18 -7.10 20.96 10.60
CA GLU A 18 -8.33 21.63 11.03
C GLU A 18 -9.22 21.99 9.84
N LYS A 19 -8.66 22.45 8.73
CA LYS A 19 -9.41 22.71 7.49
C LYS A 19 -10.03 21.41 6.94
N LEU A 20 -9.26 20.32 6.90
CA LEU A 20 -9.75 19.01 6.48
C LEU A 20 -10.89 18.53 7.38
N ARG A 21 -10.74 18.68 8.71
CA ARG A 21 -11.77 18.32 9.67
C ARG A 21 -13.06 19.11 9.42
N ALA A 22 -12.95 20.42 9.29
CA ALA A 22 -14.11 21.28 9.02
C ALA A 22 -14.81 20.93 7.70
N GLN A 23 -14.06 20.58 6.65
CA GLN A 23 -14.62 20.12 5.39
C GLN A 23 -15.37 18.79 5.54
N CYS A 24 -14.77 17.82 6.24
CA CYS A 24 -15.42 16.53 6.51
C CYS A 24 -16.68 16.68 7.35
N GLU A 25 -16.65 17.50 8.41
CA GLU A 25 -17.81 17.79 9.25
C GLU A 25 -18.94 18.45 8.46
N LYS A 26 -18.59 19.35 7.53
CA LYS A 26 -19.56 20.01 6.65
C LYS A 26 -20.24 19.04 5.68
N MET A 27 -19.47 18.06 5.14
CA MET A 27 -20.00 17.03 4.24
C MET A 27 -20.87 16.01 4.97
N LEU A 28 -20.47 15.60 6.18
CA LEU A 28 -21.12 14.53 6.92
C LEU A 28 -22.20 15.04 7.90
N SER A 29 -22.24 16.35 8.18
CA SER A 29 -23.10 16.97 9.19
C SER A 29 -22.97 16.33 10.58
N LYS A 30 -21.79 15.79 10.90
CA LYS A 30 -21.46 15.11 12.16
C LYS A 30 -20.04 15.47 12.59
N PRO A 31 -19.73 15.46 13.91
CA PRO A 31 -18.37 15.66 14.39
C PRO A 31 -17.46 14.52 13.91
N VAL A 32 -16.27 14.87 13.39
CA VAL A 32 -15.31 13.92 12.82
C VAL A 32 -13.99 14.02 13.59
N ALA A 33 -13.44 12.86 14.00
CA ALA A 33 -12.08 12.75 14.51
C ALA A 33 -11.15 12.22 13.41
N ILE A 34 -10.06 12.94 13.15
CA ILE A 34 -9.06 12.55 12.17
C ILE A 34 -7.82 12.06 12.91
N ASN A 35 -7.48 10.77 12.75
CA ASN A 35 -6.25 10.19 13.26
C ASN A 35 -5.27 9.99 12.11
N ILE A 36 -4.03 10.48 12.30
CA ILE A 36 -2.94 10.32 11.33
C ILE A 36 -1.99 9.25 11.86
N VAL A 37 -1.74 8.25 11.03
CA VAL A 37 -0.80 7.16 11.31
C VAL A 37 0.36 7.27 10.33
N GLU A 38 1.56 7.43 10.88
CA GLU A 38 2.78 7.46 10.07
C GLU A 38 3.15 6.05 9.60
N VAL A 39 3.36 5.90 8.29
CA VAL A 39 3.90 4.69 7.68
C VAL A 39 5.41 4.84 7.53
N LYS A 40 6.18 4.19 8.41
CA LYS A 40 7.65 4.30 8.46
C LYS A 40 8.34 3.79 7.20
N ALA A 41 7.78 2.80 6.53
CA ALA A 41 8.33 2.18 5.33
C ALA A 41 7.26 2.16 4.21
N PRO A 42 7.06 3.28 3.49
CA PRO A 42 6.05 3.38 2.44
C PRO A 42 6.30 2.42 1.27
N GLU A 43 7.54 1.99 1.07
CA GLU A 43 7.90 1.01 0.05
C GLU A 43 7.44 -0.43 0.41
N LEU A 44 7.07 -0.67 1.67
CA LEU A 44 6.50 -1.92 2.16
C LEU A 44 4.98 -1.86 2.36
N ASP A 45 4.33 -0.80 1.91
CA ASP A 45 2.88 -0.64 1.88
C ASP A 45 2.40 -0.72 0.44
N ALA A 46 1.60 -1.74 0.12
CA ALA A 46 1.18 -2.00 -1.26
C ALA A 46 0.33 -0.88 -1.84
N GLN A 47 -0.50 -0.21 -1.03
CA GLN A 47 -1.35 0.89 -1.48
C GLN A 47 -0.51 2.12 -1.83
N LEU A 48 0.45 2.50 -0.97
CA LEU A 48 1.33 3.64 -1.21
C LEU A 48 2.24 3.42 -2.43
N VAL A 49 2.69 2.18 -2.63
CA VAL A 49 3.46 1.81 -3.84
C VAL A 49 2.58 1.94 -5.09
N ALA A 50 1.33 1.46 -5.06
CA ALA A 50 0.41 1.57 -6.20
C ALA A 50 0.13 3.04 -6.54
N GLU A 51 -0.14 3.88 -5.55
CA GLU A 51 -0.36 5.32 -5.73
C GLU A 51 0.87 6.03 -6.29
N SER A 52 2.06 5.69 -5.78
CA SER A 52 3.32 6.25 -6.30
C SER A 52 3.54 5.90 -7.77
N ILE A 53 3.22 4.67 -8.19
CA ILE A 53 3.30 4.26 -9.60
C ILE A 53 2.26 5.03 -10.43
N ALA A 54 1.01 5.14 -9.95
CA ALA A 54 -0.04 5.88 -10.64
C ALA A 54 0.37 7.34 -10.88
N GLN A 55 0.89 8.03 -9.87
CA GLN A 55 1.40 9.40 -10.00
C GLN A 55 2.56 9.51 -10.99
N GLN A 56 3.45 8.51 -11.06
CA GLN A 56 4.53 8.49 -12.05
C GLN A 56 3.99 8.33 -13.47
N LEU A 57 2.94 7.51 -13.67
CA LEU A 57 2.27 7.34 -14.96
C LEU A 57 1.58 8.64 -15.42
N GLU A 58 0.93 9.37 -14.51
CA GLU A 58 0.33 10.68 -14.78
C GLU A 58 1.39 11.71 -15.20
N LYS A 59 2.58 11.65 -14.62
CA LYS A 59 3.74 12.45 -15.01
C LYS A 59 4.42 11.98 -16.30
N ARG A 60 3.79 11.08 -17.05
CA ARG A 60 4.29 10.53 -18.33
C ARG A 60 5.62 9.76 -18.22
N ILE A 61 5.95 9.22 -17.07
CA ILE A 61 7.09 8.32 -16.91
C ILE A 61 6.71 6.96 -17.55
N SER A 62 7.67 6.35 -18.26
CA SER A 62 7.47 5.02 -18.85
C SER A 62 7.04 4.01 -17.78
N PHE A 63 5.93 3.31 -18.03
CA PHE A 63 5.38 2.32 -17.09
C PHE A 63 6.39 1.22 -16.72
N ARG A 64 7.24 0.79 -17.69
CA ARG A 64 8.30 -0.20 -17.42
C ARG A 64 9.32 0.31 -16.42
N ARG A 65 9.71 1.58 -16.54
CA ARG A 65 10.65 2.21 -15.62
C ARG A 65 10.02 2.38 -14.23
N ALA A 66 8.79 2.87 -14.16
CA ALA A 66 8.06 3.05 -12.90
C ALA A 66 7.92 1.73 -12.14
N MET A 67 7.48 0.64 -12.82
CA MET A 67 7.34 -0.68 -12.21
C MET A 67 8.67 -1.23 -11.71
N LYS A 68 9.73 -1.21 -12.53
CA LYS A 68 11.05 -1.74 -12.15
C LYS A 68 11.68 -0.96 -11.00
N MET A 69 11.55 0.37 -10.98
CA MET A 69 12.05 1.19 -9.87
C MET A 69 11.33 0.85 -8.56
N SER A 70 10.01 0.73 -8.59
CA SER A 70 9.22 0.40 -7.41
C SER A 70 9.55 -1.01 -6.88
N ILE A 71 9.73 -1.99 -7.77
CA ILE A 71 10.18 -3.34 -7.41
C ILE A 71 11.54 -3.29 -6.71
N GLY A 72 12.53 -2.63 -7.33
CA GLY A 72 13.87 -2.54 -6.75
C GLY A 72 13.90 -1.81 -5.40
N ASN A 73 13.03 -0.82 -5.19
CA ASN A 73 12.92 -0.12 -3.91
C ASN A 73 12.33 -1.02 -2.82
N ALA A 74 11.24 -1.75 -3.13
CA ALA A 74 10.60 -2.67 -2.19
C ALA A 74 11.55 -3.82 -1.80
N MET A 75 12.27 -4.40 -2.76
CA MET A 75 13.24 -5.47 -2.49
C MET A 75 14.41 -4.98 -1.61
N ARG A 76 14.92 -3.77 -1.85
CA ARG A 76 15.97 -3.17 -1.01
C ARG A 76 15.51 -2.90 0.42
N ARG A 77 14.20 -2.67 0.64
CA ARG A 77 13.61 -2.48 1.96
C ARG A 77 13.27 -3.80 2.67
N GLY A 78 13.53 -4.93 2.04
CA GLY A 78 13.40 -6.25 2.64
C GLY A 78 12.06 -6.95 2.36
N ALA A 79 11.33 -6.57 1.32
CA ALA A 79 10.22 -7.36 0.81
C ALA A 79 10.73 -8.74 0.34
N LYS A 80 10.03 -9.82 0.67
CA LYS A 80 10.36 -11.17 0.21
C LYS A 80 9.94 -11.43 -1.23
N GLY A 81 8.99 -10.64 -1.70
CA GLY A 81 8.55 -10.65 -3.10
C GLY A 81 7.54 -9.56 -3.38
N ILE A 82 7.50 -9.13 -4.62
CA ILE A 82 6.57 -8.13 -5.11
C ILE A 82 6.12 -8.48 -6.53
N LYS A 83 4.83 -8.28 -6.79
CA LYS A 83 4.23 -8.38 -8.13
C LYS A 83 3.47 -7.10 -8.40
N ILE A 84 3.72 -6.50 -9.54
CA ILE A 84 3.04 -5.30 -10.02
C ILE A 84 2.41 -5.61 -11.36
N MET A 85 1.16 -5.20 -11.55
CA MET A 85 0.43 -5.34 -12.80
C MET A 85 -0.18 -3.99 -13.18
N CYS A 86 0.11 -3.54 -14.40
CA CYS A 86 -0.48 -2.36 -14.99
C CYS A 86 -1.40 -2.78 -16.14
N SER A 87 -2.61 -2.24 -16.18
CA SER A 87 -3.63 -2.59 -17.18
C SER A 87 -4.28 -1.34 -17.74
N GLY A 88 -4.43 -1.28 -19.06
CA GLY A 88 -5.00 -0.15 -19.78
C GLY A 88 -4.23 0.18 -21.05
N ARG A 89 -4.38 1.42 -21.54
CA ARG A 89 -3.65 1.93 -22.71
C ARG A 89 -2.21 2.31 -22.32
N LEU A 90 -1.38 1.30 -22.12
CA LEU A 90 0.00 1.48 -21.68
C LEU A 90 0.84 2.21 -22.72
N GLY A 91 1.41 3.35 -22.31
CA GLY A 91 2.21 4.18 -23.22
C GLY A 91 1.41 4.85 -24.35
N GLY A 92 0.08 4.95 -24.23
CA GLY A 92 -0.80 5.53 -25.25
C GLY A 92 -1.19 4.58 -26.36
N ALA A 93 -0.94 3.27 -26.22
CA ALA A 93 -1.34 2.27 -27.22
C ALA A 93 -2.86 2.30 -27.48
N GLU A 94 -3.30 2.12 -28.73
CA GLU A 94 -4.72 2.10 -29.07
C GLU A 94 -5.46 0.95 -28.42
N ILE A 95 -4.83 -0.23 -28.39
CA ILE A 95 -5.39 -1.44 -27.78
C ILE A 95 -4.88 -1.54 -26.36
N ALA A 96 -5.80 -1.63 -25.41
CA ALA A 96 -5.47 -1.84 -24.00
C ALA A 96 -4.84 -3.22 -23.80
N ARG A 97 -3.84 -3.28 -22.95
CA ARG A 97 -3.17 -4.52 -22.56
C ARG A 97 -2.77 -4.50 -21.09
N SER A 98 -2.45 -5.67 -20.57
CA SER A 98 -1.93 -5.82 -19.21
C SER A 98 -0.49 -6.29 -19.28
N GLU A 99 0.40 -5.62 -18.56
CA GLU A 99 1.78 -6.05 -18.35
C GLU A 99 2.03 -6.26 -16.86
N GLN A 100 2.76 -7.31 -16.53
CA GLN A 100 3.11 -7.62 -15.14
C GLN A 100 4.60 -7.90 -15.01
N TYR A 101 5.16 -7.45 -13.90
CA TYR A 101 6.51 -7.77 -13.47
C TYR A 101 6.46 -8.27 -12.03
N HIS A 102 7.32 -9.22 -11.71
CA HIS A 102 7.46 -9.75 -10.36
C HIS A 102 8.93 -10.03 -10.05
N GLU A 103 9.25 -9.95 -8.77
CA GLU A 103 10.56 -10.30 -8.24
C GLU A 103 10.39 -10.95 -6.88
N GLY A 104 11.20 -11.98 -6.59
CA GLY A 104 11.08 -12.78 -5.39
C GLY A 104 9.92 -13.79 -5.45
N THR A 105 9.49 -14.26 -4.29
CA THR A 105 8.43 -15.27 -4.14
C THR A 105 7.12 -14.63 -3.73
N ILE A 106 6.00 -14.99 -4.38
CA ILE A 106 4.67 -14.50 -4.03
C ILE A 106 3.72 -15.69 -4.01
N PRO A 107 3.59 -16.36 -2.86
CA PRO A 107 2.76 -17.56 -2.73
C PRO A 107 1.28 -17.18 -2.52
N LEU A 108 0.56 -16.83 -3.61
CA LEU A 108 -0.83 -16.36 -3.53
C LEU A 108 -1.81 -17.40 -2.99
N GLN A 109 -1.52 -18.70 -3.12
CA GLN A 109 -2.36 -19.76 -2.61
C GLN A 109 -2.07 -20.16 -1.14
N THR A 110 -1.03 -19.61 -0.53
CA THR A 110 -0.64 -19.95 0.84
C THR A 110 -1.38 -19.08 1.83
N LEU A 111 -2.31 -19.66 2.62
CA LEU A 111 -3.15 -18.90 3.56
C LEU A 111 -2.37 -18.21 4.69
N ARG A 112 -1.22 -18.77 5.08
CA ARG A 112 -0.36 -18.18 6.12
C ARG A 112 0.57 -17.08 5.58
N ALA A 113 0.57 -16.82 4.27
CA ALA A 113 1.39 -15.77 3.69
C ALA A 113 0.80 -14.39 3.99
N ASP A 114 1.64 -13.49 4.51
CA ASP A 114 1.30 -12.09 4.72
C ASP A 114 1.53 -11.33 3.40
N ILE A 115 0.45 -11.23 2.62
CA ILE A 115 0.45 -10.55 1.33
C ILE A 115 -0.41 -9.31 1.44
N ASP A 116 0.24 -8.16 1.30
CA ASP A 116 -0.42 -6.87 1.23
C ASP A 116 -0.84 -6.57 -0.21
N TYR A 117 -2.03 -6.01 -0.40
CA TYR A 117 -2.60 -5.70 -1.71
C TYR A 117 -2.96 -4.24 -1.80
N GLY A 118 -2.52 -3.60 -2.89
CA GLY A 118 -2.86 -2.21 -3.20
C GLY A 118 -3.39 -2.05 -4.63
N PHE A 119 -4.33 -1.11 -4.79
CA PHE A 119 -4.89 -0.75 -6.08
C PHE A 119 -4.95 0.76 -6.23
N ALA A 120 -4.50 1.26 -7.38
CA ALA A 120 -4.61 2.67 -7.73
C ALA A 120 -4.92 2.84 -9.21
N GLU A 121 -5.56 3.94 -9.55
CA GLU A 121 -5.85 4.33 -10.93
C GLU A 121 -5.06 5.58 -11.29
N ALA A 122 -4.33 5.53 -12.41
CA ALA A 122 -3.67 6.69 -12.99
C ALA A 122 -4.57 7.32 -14.06
N ASN A 123 -4.87 8.60 -13.92
CA ASN A 123 -5.64 9.36 -14.89
C ASN A 123 -4.69 9.91 -15.96
N THR A 124 -4.57 9.19 -17.07
CA THR A 124 -3.74 9.62 -18.20
C THR A 124 -4.57 10.31 -19.27
N THR A 125 -3.90 11.05 -20.18
CA THR A 125 -4.57 11.70 -21.32
C THR A 125 -5.28 10.72 -22.25
N TYR A 126 -4.89 9.43 -22.22
CA TYR A 126 -5.47 8.36 -23.06
C TYR A 126 -6.52 7.53 -22.33
N GLY A 127 -6.85 7.89 -21.09
CA GLY A 127 -7.78 7.16 -20.24
C GLY A 127 -7.15 6.69 -18.95
N LYS A 128 -7.89 5.89 -18.18
CA LYS A 128 -7.41 5.35 -16.90
C LYS A 128 -6.53 4.13 -17.10
N VAL A 129 -5.45 4.07 -16.34
CA VAL A 129 -4.58 2.90 -16.23
C VAL A 129 -4.67 2.36 -14.81
N GLY A 130 -5.14 1.13 -14.65
CA GLY A 130 -5.20 0.46 -13.35
C GLY A 130 -3.84 -0.12 -12.96
N VAL A 131 -3.42 0.12 -11.73
CA VAL A 131 -2.20 -0.43 -11.13
C VAL A 131 -2.58 -1.33 -9.97
N LYS A 132 -2.16 -2.58 -9.99
CA LYS A 132 -2.33 -3.55 -8.90
C LYS A 132 -0.98 -3.97 -8.38
N VAL A 133 -0.82 -3.98 -7.07
CA VAL A 133 0.42 -4.34 -6.39
C VAL A 133 0.12 -5.43 -5.37
N TRP A 134 0.91 -6.49 -5.37
CA TRP A 134 0.95 -7.52 -4.32
C TRP A 134 2.34 -7.52 -3.72
N LEU A 135 2.43 -7.39 -2.43
CA LEU A 135 3.69 -7.32 -1.70
C LEU A 135 3.72 -8.39 -0.61
N TYR A 136 4.66 -9.29 -0.73
CA TYR A 136 4.84 -10.38 0.23
C TYR A 136 5.85 -9.99 1.31
N LYS A 137 5.36 -9.92 2.55
CA LYS A 137 6.16 -9.53 3.74
C LYS A 137 6.75 -10.76 4.46
N GLY A 138 6.12 -11.92 4.34
CA GLY A 138 6.54 -13.14 4.99
C GLY A 138 5.38 -14.05 5.36
N GLU A 139 5.65 -15.04 6.19
CA GLU A 139 4.61 -15.93 6.72
C GLU A 139 4.25 -15.53 8.16
N VAL A 140 2.96 -15.50 8.45
CA VAL A 140 2.43 -15.36 9.80
C VAL A 140 2.16 -16.75 10.35
N LEU A 141 3.05 -17.22 11.22
CA LEU A 141 2.84 -18.45 11.96
C LEU A 141 2.10 -18.09 13.24
N ASN A 142 0.93 -18.70 13.46
CA ASN A 142 0.26 -18.62 14.75
C ASN A 142 1.14 -19.32 15.78
N GLU A 143 1.82 -18.55 16.64
CA GLU A 143 2.41 -19.12 17.85
C GLU A 143 1.27 -19.72 18.67
N VAL A 144 1.21 -21.04 18.71
CA VAL A 144 0.36 -21.75 19.66
C VAL A 144 0.85 -21.34 21.04
N LYS A 145 0.15 -20.39 21.67
CA LYS A 145 0.41 -20.03 23.07
C LYS A 145 0.35 -21.33 23.87
N SER A 146 1.52 -21.89 24.20
CA SER A 146 1.61 -23.05 25.07
C SER A 146 0.87 -22.69 26.35
N ARG A 147 -0.28 -23.36 26.59
CA ARG A 147 -1.00 -23.23 27.86
C ARG A 147 0.00 -23.57 28.97
N LYS A 148 0.39 -22.55 29.74
CA LYS A 148 1.14 -22.79 30.93
C LYS A 148 0.41 -23.88 31.74
N PRO A 149 1.11 -24.96 32.21
CA PRO A 149 0.45 -25.98 32.98
C PRO A 149 -0.15 -25.32 34.23
N ARG A 150 -1.44 -25.57 34.43
CA ARG A 150 -2.17 -25.12 35.63
C ARG A 150 -1.47 -25.73 36.82
N ARG A 151 -0.78 -24.94 37.64
CA ARG A 151 -0.24 -25.40 38.92
C ARG A 151 -1.44 -25.84 39.73
N GLU A 152 -1.59 -27.14 39.94
CA GLU A 152 -2.48 -27.69 40.92
C GLU A 152 -1.96 -27.25 42.30
N GLY A 153 -2.71 -26.35 42.94
CA GLY A 153 -2.46 -25.94 44.31
C GLY A 153 -2.65 -27.14 45.23
N GLY A 154 -1.55 -27.64 45.76
CA GLY A 154 -1.60 -28.66 46.80
C GLY A 154 -2.40 -28.14 48.00
N ARG A 155 -3.47 -28.84 48.33
CA ARG A 155 -4.11 -28.77 49.65
C ARG A 155 -3.15 -29.39 50.67
N LYS A 156 -2.78 -28.64 51.65
CA LYS A 156 -2.51 -29.11 53.02
C LYS A 156 -3.50 -28.47 53.96
#